data_d60c733461334262b39746671608d5e4
#
_entry.id   d60c733461334262b39746671608d5e4
#
_cell.length_a   1.000
_cell.length_b   1.000
_cell.length_c   1.000
_cell.angle_alpha   90.00
_cell.angle_beta   90.00
_cell.angle_gamma   90.00
#
_symmetry.space_group_name_H-M   'P 1'
#
loop_
_entity.id
_entity.type
_entity.pdbx_description
1 polymer ?
#
loop_
_entity_poly.entity_id
_entity_poly.type
_entity_poly.pdbx_seq_one_letter_code
_entity_poly.pdbx_strand_id
1 'polypeptide(L)'
;MQTHNFENLEMWKRGCRLAVDVCVASSKSREFDLKDQITRSAISIPSNIAEGAERSSDADFSRFLSYSKGSCGELRTQLMIHQAVCRELATEPFAGTSEMIEETREISKMLGALIGKLTQKP
;
A
#
# COMPACT_ATOMS: atom_id res chain seq x y z
N MET A 1 -8.62 20.22 -16.57
CA MET A 1 -8.26 18.83 -16.34
C MET A 1 -9.39 18.09 -15.63
N GLN A 2 -9.65 16.86 -16.02
CA GLN A 2 -10.70 16.06 -15.40
C GLN A 2 -10.23 15.53 -14.04
N THR A 3 -11.14 15.54 -13.07
CA THR A 3 -10.92 14.87 -11.80
C THR A 3 -11.09 13.37 -12.01
N HIS A 4 -10.14 12.59 -11.57
CA HIS A 4 -10.21 11.14 -11.64
C HIS A 4 -11.16 10.59 -10.59
N ASN A 5 -12.01 9.66 -10.98
CA ASN A 5 -12.84 8.97 -10.01
C ASN A 5 -12.04 7.81 -9.42
N PHE A 6 -11.38 8.06 -8.28
CA PHE A 6 -10.47 7.08 -7.68
C PHE A 6 -11.20 5.81 -7.24
N GLU A 7 -12.48 5.91 -6.94
CA GLU A 7 -13.26 4.76 -6.49
C GLU A 7 -13.38 3.68 -7.57
N ASN A 8 -13.16 4.05 -8.84
CA ASN A 8 -13.14 3.09 -9.95
C ASN A 8 -11.76 2.55 -10.27
N LEU A 9 -10.71 3.08 -9.62
CA LEU A 9 -9.35 2.60 -9.86
C LEU A 9 -9.13 1.27 -9.15
N GLU A 10 -8.69 0.28 -9.94
CA GLU A 10 -8.45 -1.06 -9.40
C GLU A 10 -7.40 -1.05 -8.29
N MET A 11 -6.35 -0.25 -8.46
CA MET A 11 -5.30 -0.14 -7.46
C MET A 11 -5.80 0.46 -6.14
N TRP A 12 -6.80 1.36 -6.19
CA TRP A 12 -7.40 1.91 -4.98
C TRP A 12 -8.22 0.84 -4.26
N LYS A 13 -9.05 0.12 -5.01
CA LYS A 13 -9.87 -0.96 -4.44
C LYS A 13 -9.00 -2.02 -3.78
N ARG A 14 -7.95 -2.45 -4.47
CA ARG A 14 -7.02 -3.45 -3.95
C ARG A 14 -6.25 -2.89 -2.75
N GLY A 15 -5.89 -1.63 -2.80
CA GLY A 15 -5.22 -0.97 -1.66
C GLY A 15 -6.10 -0.94 -0.42
N CYS A 16 -7.39 -0.62 -0.59
CA CYS A 16 -8.34 -0.64 0.52
C CYS A 16 -8.49 -2.06 1.08
N ARG A 17 -8.60 -3.07 0.21
CA ARG A 17 -8.72 -4.46 0.65
C ARG A 17 -7.48 -4.89 1.43
N LEU A 18 -6.32 -4.55 0.92
CA LEU A 18 -5.06 -4.86 1.58
C LEU A 18 -4.99 -4.20 2.97
N ALA A 19 -5.40 -2.93 3.08
CA ALA A 19 -5.38 -2.21 4.35
C ALA A 19 -6.30 -2.90 5.37
N VAL A 20 -7.49 -3.31 4.95
CA VAL A 20 -8.42 -4.04 5.83
C VAL A 20 -7.79 -5.35 6.28
N ASP A 21 -7.22 -6.12 5.35
CA ASP A 21 -6.60 -7.41 5.65
C ASP A 21 -5.44 -7.25 6.65
N VAL A 22 -4.61 -6.23 6.46
CA VAL A 22 -3.49 -5.94 7.36
C VAL A 22 -4.01 -5.59 8.76
N CYS A 23 -4.99 -4.70 8.84
CA CYS A 23 -5.54 -4.27 10.12
C CYS A 23 -6.18 -5.45 10.87
N VAL A 24 -6.92 -6.30 10.16
CA VAL A 24 -7.55 -7.47 10.77
C VAL A 24 -6.50 -8.48 11.23
N ALA A 25 -5.53 -8.79 10.35
CA ALA A 25 -4.50 -9.80 10.66
C ALA A 25 -3.64 -9.38 11.85
N SER A 26 -3.34 -8.08 11.99
CA SER A 26 -2.48 -7.57 13.06
C SER A 26 -3.24 -7.16 14.32
N SER A 27 -4.57 -7.28 14.33
CA SER A 27 -5.42 -6.70 15.40
C SER A 27 -5.09 -7.23 16.79
N LYS A 28 -4.63 -8.46 16.91
CA LYS A 28 -4.33 -9.09 18.21
C LYS A 28 -2.85 -9.06 18.56
N SER A 29 -2.03 -8.40 17.75
CA SER A 29 -0.61 -8.32 17.99
C SER A 29 -0.31 -7.48 19.24
N ARG A 30 0.65 -7.95 20.06
CA ARG A 30 1.15 -7.19 21.20
C ARG A 30 2.42 -6.42 20.86
N GLU A 31 2.91 -6.56 19.64
CA GLU A 31 4.03 -5.80 19.11
C GLU A 31 3.52 -4.45 18.62
N PHE A 32 3.14 -3.58 19.54
CA PHE A 32 2.37 -2.37 19.22
C PHE A 32 3.10 -1.43 18.24
N ASP A 33 4.41 -1.25 18.44
CA ASP A 33 5.17 -0.34 17.57
C ASP A 33 5.20 -0.84 16.12
N LEU A 34 5.48 -2.13 15.94
CA LEU A 34 5.51 -2.71 14.59
C LEU A 34 4.12 -2.73 13.97
N LYS A 35 3.11 -3.09 14.76
CA LYS A 35 1.71 -3.08 14.31
C LYS A 35 1.30 -1.69 13.85
N ASP A 36 1.66 -0.64 14.61
CA ASP A 36 1.31 0.73 14.24
C ASP A 36 1.96 1.14 12.93
N GLN A 37 3.23 0.79 12.72
CA GLN A 37 3.91 1.10 11.48
C GLN A 37 3.30 0.36 10.30
N ILE A 38 3.00 -0.92 10.47
CA ILE A 38 2.40 -1.76 9.43
C ILE A 38 1.02 -1.23 9.03
N THR A 39 0.15 -0.95 9.99
CA THR A 39 -1.20 -0.47 9.70
C THR A 39 -1.16 0.92 9.08
N ARG A 40 -0.26 1.79 9.53
CA ARG A 40 -0.10 3.13 8.97
C ARG A 40 0.35 3.08 7.52
N SER A 41 1.34 2.25 7.22
CA SER A 41 1.82 2.08 5.84
C SER A 41 0.72 1.52 4.94
N ALA A 42 -0.03 0.54 5.43
CA ALA A 42 -1.10 -0.07 4.65
C ALA A 42 -2.19 0.94 4.30
N ILE A 43 -2.64 1.74 5.27
CA ILE A 43 -3.69 2.75 5.06
C ILE A 43 -3.21 3.84 4.12
N SER A 44 -1.93 4.19 4.17
CA SER A 44 -1.38 5.26 3.34
C SER A 44 -1.41 4.92 1.84
N ILE A 45 -1.45 3.63 1.47
CA ILE A 45 -1.50 3.22 0.06
C ILE A 45 -2.77 3.77 -0.61
N PRO A 46 -3.99 3.38 -0.19
CA PRO A 46 -5.18 3.92 -0.82
C PRO A 46 -5.40 5.40 -0.53
N SER A 47 -4.95 5.88 0.64
CA SER A 47 -5.12 7.29 1.00
C SER A 47 -4.38 8.21 0.04
N ASN A 48 -3.15 7.86 -0.34
CA ASN A 48 -2.38 8.66 -1.28
C ASN A 48 -2.95 8.59 -2.70
N ILE A 49 -3.50 7.44 -3.10
CA ILE A 49 -4.17 7.33 -4.40
C ILE A 49 -5.36 8.30 -4.45
N ALA A 50 -6.20 8.29 -3.41
CA ALA A 50 -7.36 9.15 -3.33
C ALA A 50 -6.95 10.62 -3.30
N GLU A 51 -5.94 10.96 -2.50
CA GLU A 51 -5.45 12.33 -2.39
C GLU A 51 -4.99 12.85 -3.75
N GLY A 52 -4.20 12.04 -4.46
CA GLY A 52 -3.70 12.44 -5.78
C GLY A 52 -4.79 12.57 -6.82
N ALA A 53 -5.78 11.68 -6.78
CA ALA A 53 -6.88 11.69 -7.74
C ALA A 53 -7.76 12.94 -7.58
N GLU A 54 -7.81 13.50 -6.38
CA GLU A 54 -8.58 14.74 -6.11
C GLU A 54 -7.82 16.00 -6.50
N ARG A 55 -6.55 15.88 -6.87
CA ARG A 55 -5.75 17.02 -7.30
C ARG A 55 -6.10 17.42 -8.72
N SER A 56 -5.79 18.67 -9.07
CA SER A 56 -6.21 19.25 -10.34
C SER A 56 -5.24 19.05 -11.49
N SER A 57 -4.06 18.45 -11.25
CA SER A 57 -3.07 18.26 -12.30
C SER A 57 -2.53 16.83 -12.31
N ASP A 58 -2.13 16.38 -13.50
CA ASP A 58 -1.49 15.07 -13.65
C ASP A 58 -0.17 15.01 -12.91
N ALA A 59 0.56 16.11 -12.83
CA ALA A 59 1.82 16.18 -12.10
C ALA A 59 1.60 15.88 -10.61
N ASP A 60 0.57 16.51 -10.01
CA ASP A 60 0.24 16.27 -8.60
C ASP A 60 -0.26 14.84 -8.41
N PHE A 61 -1.12 14.37 -9.30
CA PHE A 61 -1.62 12.98 -9.21
C PHE A 61 -0.44 12.00 -9.23
N SER A 62 0.46 12.18 -10.18
CA SER A 62 1.65 11.34 -10.32
C SER A 62 2.49 11.35 -9.05
N ARG A 63 2.66 12.53 -8.42
CA ARG A 63 3.43 12.68 -7.19
C ARG A 63 2.83 11.86 -6.05
N PHE A 64 1.50 11.93 -5.87
CA PHE A 64 0.83 11.17 -4.81
C PHE A 64 0.82 9.67 -5.09
N LEU A 65 0.74 9.27 -6.37
CA LEU A 65 0.89 7.87 -6.75
C LEU A 65 2.28 7.36 -6.39
N SER A 66 3.30 8.20 -6.54
CA SER A 66 4.67 7.84 -6.13
C SER A 66 4.77 7.66 -4.62
N TYR A 67 4.07 8.49 -3.84
CA TYR A 67 4.00 8.31 -2.39
C TYR A 67 3.34 6.99 -2.03
N SER A 68 2.23 6.66 -2.71
CA SER A 68 1.55 5.38 -2.51
C SER A 68 2.46 4.20 -2.84
N LYS A 69 3.23 4.31 -3.93
CA LYS A 69 4.19 3.27 -4.33
C LYS A 69 5.27 3.11 -3.26
N GLY A 70 5.74 4.21 -2.69
CA GLY A 70 6.68 4.18 -1.57
C GLY A 70 6.10 3.47 -0.36
N SER A 71 4.83 3.71 -0.06
CA SER A 71 4.12 3.04 1.03
C SER A 71 4.02 1.53 0.81
N CYS A 72 3.87 1.10 -0.45
CA CYS A 72 3.90 -0.33 -0.77
C CYS A 72 5.24 -0.95 -0.39
N GLY A 73 6.34 -0.26 -0.70
CA GLY A 73 7.68 -0.72 -0.34
C GLY A 73 7.90 -0.77 1.17
N GLU A 74 7.40 0.26 1.87
CA GLU A 74 7.48 0.30 3.33
C GLU A 74 6.71 -0.86 3.95
N LEU A 75 5.47 -1.06 3.55
CA LEU A 75 4.64 -2.14 4.08
C LEU A 75 5.27 -3.49 3.81
N ARG A 76 5.75 -3.72 2.60
CA ARG A 76 6.42 -4.97 2.23
C ARG A 76 7.62 -5.22 3.14
N THR A 77 8.45 -4.20 3.33
CA THR A 77 9.63 -4.30 4.19
C THR A 77 9.23 -4.66 5.62
N GLN A 78 8.22 -3.98 6.16
CA GLN A 78 7.76 -4.20 7.53
C GLN A 78 7.18 -5.61 7.69
N LEU A 79 6.44 -6.10 6.71
CA LEU A 79 5.90 -7.47 6.75
C LEU A 79 7.00 -8.50 6.67
N MET A 80 8.04 -8.25 5.88
CA MET A 80 9.20 -9.14 5.81
C MET A 80 9.98 -9.14 7.13
N ILE A 81 10.11 -7.98 7.76
CA ILE A 81 10.72 -7.89 9.10
C ILE A 81 9.89 -8.70 10.09
N HIS A 82 8.57 -8.56 10.03
CA HIS A 82 7.67 -9.33 10.88
C HIS A 82 7.88 -10.84 10.71
N GLN A 83 7.98 -11.30 9.45
CA GLN A 83 8.25 -12.72 9.17
C GLN A 83 9.58 -13.16 9.79
N ALA A 84 10.60 -12.33 9.66
CA ALA A 84 11.93 -12.66 10.19
C ALA A 84 11.91 -12.73 11.72
N VAL A 85 11.23 -11.79 12.37
CA VAL A 85 11.08 -11.79 13.83
C VAL A 85 10.37 -13.06 14.28
N CYS A 86 9.29 -13.42 13.63
CA CYS A 86 8.54 -14.63 13.98
C CYS A 86 9.40 -15.88 13.82
N ARG A 87 10.21 -15.93 12.76
CA ARG A 87 11.12 -17.06 12.54
C ARG A 87 12.13 -17.19 13.67
N GLU A 88 12.71 -16.06 14.10
CA GLU A 88 13.69 -16.06 15.20
C GLU A 88 13.05 -16.47 16.53
N LEU A 89 11.80 -16.08 16.74
CA LEU A 89 11.07 -16.37 17.97
C LEU A 89 10.30 -17.70 17.91
N ALA A 90 10.35 -18.39 16.79
CA ALA A 90 9.60 -19.63 16.54
C ALA A 90 8.10 -19.45 16.77
N THR A 91 7.56 -18.31 16.28
CA THR A 91 6.13 -18.00 16.36
C THR A 91 5.57 -17.87 14.94
N GLU A 92 4.24 -17.91 14.82
CA GLU A 92 3.58 -17.79 13.52
C GLU A 92 3.38 -16.32 13.15
N PRO A 93 3.68 -15.95 11.89
CA PRO A 93 3.35 -14.60 11.44
C PRO A 93 1.84 -14.41 11.30
N PHE A 94 1.43 -13.16 11.08
CA PHE A 94 0.02 -12.82 10.82
C PHE A 94 -0.52 -13.70 9.70
N ALA A 95 -1.78 -14.10 9.81
CA ALA A 95 -2.44 -14.87 8.75
C ALA A 95 -2.39 -14.07 7.45
N GLY A 96 -1.95 -14.73 6.36
CA GLY A 96 -1.93 -14.11 5.04
C GLY A 96 -0.75 -13.19 4.78
N THR A 97 0.30 -13.21 5.63
CA THR A 97 1.44 -12.31 5.48
C THR A 97 2.12 -12.44 4.11
N SER A 98 2.34 -13.67 3.65
CA SER A 98 3.00 -13.87 2.34
C SER A 98 2.15 -13.32 1.19
N GLU A 99 0.84 -13.52 1.25
CA GLU A 99 -0.09 -13.00 0.26
C GLU A 99 -0.14 -11.47 0.29
N MET A 100 -0.08 -10.87 1.47
CA MET A 100 -0.03 -9.41 1.62
C MET A 100 1.24 -8.83 1.02
N ILE A 101 2.37 -9.49 1.23
CA ILE A 101 3.65 -9.08 0.62
C ILE A 101 3.52 -9.09 -0.90
N GLU A 102 2.96 -10.15 -1.47
CA GLU A 102 2.79 -10.27 -2.91
C GLU A 102 1.83 -9.21 -3.45
N GLU A 103 0.77 -8.91 -2.69
CA GLU A 103 -0.19 -7.88 -3.09
C GLU A 103 0.46 -6.49 -3.14
N THR A 104 1.40 -6.18 -2.25
CA THR A 104 2.12 -4.91 -2.34
C THR A 104 2.89 -4.79 -3.65
N ARG A 105 3.43 -5.91 -4.14
CA ARG A 105 4.16 -5.91 -5.42
C ARG A 105 3.22 -5.65 -6.58
N GLU A 106 2.05 -6.28 -6.57
CA GLU A 106 1.06 -6.12 -7.63
C GLU A 106 0.52 -4.68 -7.68
N ILE A 107 0.16 -4.13 -6.53
CA ILE A 107 -0.31 -2.74 -6.46
C ILE A 107 0.79 -1.79 -6.92
N SER A 108 2.04 -2.03 -6.50
CA SER A 108 3.18 -1.20 -6.91
C SER A 108 3.35 -1.17 -8.43
N LYS A 109 3.18 -2.33 -9.09
CA LYS A 109 3.24 -2.40 -10.56
C LYS A 109 2.13 -1.58 -11.20
N MET A 110 0.91 -1.68 -10.67
CA MET A 110 -0.22 -0.93 -11.19
C MET A 110 0.01 0.58 -11.04
N LEU A 111 0.53 0.99 -9.89
CA LEU A 111 0.86 2.40 -9.63
C LEU A 111 1.94 2.88 -10.60
N GLY A 112 2.98 2.09 -10.81
CA GLY A 112 4.05 2.42 -11.73
C GLY A 112 3.54 2.60 -13.16
N ALA A 113 2.63 1.74 -13.60
CA ALA A 113 2.04 1.83 -14.93
C ALA A 113 1.25 3.14 -15.10
N LEU A 114 0.44 3.51 -14.11
CA LEU A 114 -0.33 4.74 -14.18
C LEU A 114 0.58 5.97 -14.12
N ILE A 115 1.59 5.96 -13.26
CA ILE A 115 2.58 7.05 -13.20
C ILE A 115 3.20 7.24 -14.58
N GLY A 116 3.58 6.15 -15.23
CA GLY A 116 4.16 6.22 -16.58
C GLY A 116 3.24 6.89 -17.57
N LYS A 117 1.95 6.57 -17.53
CA LYS A 117 0.97 7.20 -18.41
C LYS A 117 0.80 8.69 -18.12
N LEU A 118 0.78 9.06 -16.86
CA LEU A 118 0.58 10.46 -16.45
C LEU A 118 1.78 11.34 -16.76
N THR A 119 2.97 10.77 -16.81
CA THR A 119 4.21 11.51 -17.05
C THR A 119 4.71 11.38 -18.49
N GLN A 120 4.04 10.61 -19.31
CA GLN A 120 4.41 10.43 -20.71
C GLN A 120 4.19 11.74 -21.47
N LYS A 121 5.23 12.17 -22.19
CA LYS A 121 5.16 13.37 -23.01
C LYS A 121 4.87 13.00 -24.46
N PRO A 122 4.11 13.86 -25.19
CA PRO A 122 3.86 13.64 -26.60
C PRO A 122 5.14 13.60 -27.43
#